data_c0ab924e80f8af54546d564a1a8c3284
#
_entry.id   c0ab924e80f8af54546d564a1a8c3284
#
_cell.length_a   1.000
_cell.length_b   1.000
_cell.length_c   1.000
_cell.angle_alpha   90.00
_cell.angle_beta   90.00
_cell.angle_gamma   90.00
#
_symmetry.space_group_name_H-M   'P 1'
#
loop_
_entity.id
_entity.type
_entity.pdbx_description
1 polymer ?
#
loop_
_entity_poly.entity_id
_entity_poly.type
_entity_poly.pdbx_seq_one_letter_code
_entity_poly.pdbx_strand_id
1 'polypeptide(L)'
;MAIIASLARAILLEAVRNRLLWLAAVVVVIAFGLAQFLNQVAITESREIQTALLAAPLRVAAVFIVTVFVITSMVRELSDKVTELLLSLPAPRSAYFFGKFAGYAIVALILALLSALPLVLFANPRGLVLWTASLICELLMVTAMSLFCVLSFAQVVPAFAAVAGFYLLSRSMAAMQIIAGAALQDPTLTDRAVSAIVGLIALLLPALDGMTQTTWLLESAPGTSTLGAILGQTAIYLVLICTAALFDLYRKNF
;
A
#
# COMPACT_ATOMS: atom_id res chain seq x y z
N MET A 1 -18.92 15.77 10.07
CA MET A 1 -19.23 15.02 8.83
C MET A 1 -18.98 15.88 7.58
N ALA A 2 -19.52 17.10 7.46
CA ALA A 2 -19.36 17.95 6.26
C ALA A 2 -17.90 18.28 5.91
N ILE A 3 -17.05 18.58 6.90
CA ILE A 3 -15.62 18.91 6.71
C ILE A 3 -14.85 17.71 6.14
N ILE A 4 -15.07 16.50 6.65
CA ILE A 4 -14.43 15.28 6.17
C ILE A 4 -14.78 15.03 4.70
N ALA A 5 -16.04 15.15 4.34
CA ALA A 5 -16.52 14.96 2.97
C ALA A 5 -15.98 16.03 2.00
N SER A 6 -15.86 17.29 2.42
CA SER A 6 -15.31 18.36 1.58
C SER A 6 -13.81 18.16 1.33
N LEU A 7 -13.03 17.76 2.35
CA LEU A 7 -11.61 17.43 2.20
C LEU A 7 -11.39 16.22 1.30
N ALA A 8 -12.17 15.16 1.48
CA ALA A 8 -12.08 13.98 0.63
C ALA A 8 -12.40 14.29 -0.83
N ARG A 9 -13.43 15.13 -1.09
CA ARG A 9 -13.76 15.59 -2.44
C ARG A 9 -12.65 16.43 -3.06
N ALA A 10 -12.01 17.30 -2.28
CA ALA A 10 -10.90 18.12 -2.76
C ALA A 10 -9.72 17.25 -3.23
N ILE A 11 -9.35 16.21 -2.47
CA ILE A 11 -8.29 15.27 -2.85
C ILE A 11 -8.65 14.49 -4.12
N LEU A 12 -9.89 14.06 -4.24
CA LEU A 12 -10.35 13.35 -5.44
C LEU A 12 -10.25 14.23 -6.68
N LEU A 13 -10.67 15.50 -6.59
CA LEU A 13 -10.53 16.47 -7.67
C LEU A 13 -9.05 16.74 -7.99
N GLU A 14 -8.19 16.81 -6.97
CA GLU A 14 -6.75 16.93 -7.14
C GLU A 14 -6.16 15.73 -7.89
N ALA A 15 -6.55 14.50 -7.53
CA ALA A 15 -6.10 13.27 -8.21
C ALA A 15 -6.47 13.27 -9.70
N VAL A 16 -7.70 13.69 -10.04
CA VAL A 16 -8.14 13.83 -11.43
C VAL A 16 -7.38 14.92 -12.15
N ARG A 17 -7.22 16.08 -11.53
CA ARG A 17 -6.54 17.25 -12.12
C ARG A 17 -5.03 17.01 -12.30
N ASN A 18 -4.41 16.29 -11.38
CA ASN A 18 -2.96 15.97 -11.42
C ASN A 18 -2.63 14.84 -12.41
N ARG A 19 -3.58 14.42 -13.24
CA ARG A 19 -3.40 13.35 -14.23
C ARG A 19 -2.95 12.00 -13.65
N LEU A 20 -3.08 11.80 -12.32
CA LEU A 20 -2.69 10.57 -11.64
C LEU A 20 -3.42 9.36 -12.22
N LEU A 21 -4.72 9.48 -12.43
CA LEU A 21 -5.55 8.42 -13.00
C LEU A 21 -5.14 8.08 -14.45
N TRP A 22 -4.69 9.08 -15.21
CA TRP A 22 -4.13 8.86 -16.55
C TRP A 22 -2.81 8.10 -16.51
N LEU A 23 -1.93 8.45 -15.58
CA LEU A 23 -0.67 7.72 -15.37
C LEU A 23 -0.95 6.27 -14.98
N ALA A 24 -1.89 6.03 -14.07
CA ALA A 24 -2.32 4.69 -13.69
C ALA A 24 -2.91 3.92 -14.89
N ALA A 25 -3.77 4.56 -15.69
CA ALA A 25 -4.32 3.94 -16.88
C ALA A 25 -3.24 3.57 -17.91
N VAL A 26 -2.26 4.44 -18.14
CA VAL A 26 -1.10 4.17 -19.02
C VAL A 26 -0.30 2.97 -18.51
N VAL A 27 -0.03 2.88 -17.21
CA VAL A 27 0.68 1.74 -16.62
C VAL A 27 -0.10 0.44 -16.84
N VAL A 28 -1.42 0.47 -16.64
CA VAL A 28 -2.31 -0.68 -16.88
C VAL A 28 -2.27 -1.11 -18.35
N VAL A 29 -2.34 -0.16 -19.29
CA VAL A 29 -2.29 -0.45 -20.74
C VAL A 29 -0.94 -1.04 -21.14
N ILE A 30 0.17 -0.49 -20.63
CA ILE A 30 1.52 -1.02 -20.90
C ILE A 30 1.66 -2.44 -20.34
N ALA A 31 1.25 -2.67 -19.08
CA ALA A 31 1.32 -3.98 -18.46
C ALA A 31 0.48 -5.02 -19.24
N PHE A 32 -0.73 -4.63 -19.67
CA PHE A 32 -1.58 -5.47 -20.47
C PHE A 32 -0.97 -5.78 -21.85
N GLY A 33 -0.41 -4.78 -22.52
CA GLY A 33 0.28 -4.94 -23.81
C GLY A 33 1.47 -5.90 -23.71
N LEU A 34 2.28 -5.77 -22.65
CA LEU A 34 3.40 -6.69 -22.39
C LEU A 34 2.91 -8.12 -22.14
N ALA A 35 1.84 -8.30 -21.39
CA ALA A 35 1.29 -9.63 -21.13
C ALA A 35 0.74 -10.29 -22.42
N GLN A 36 0.11 -9.52 -23.30
CA GLN A 36 -0.35 -10.02 -24.60
C GLN A 36 0.81 -10.37 -25.54
N PHE A 37 1.86 -9.57 -25.54
CA PHE A 37 3.07 -9.87 -26.33
C PHE A 37 3.71 -11.20 -25.87
N LEU A 38 3.82 -11.42 -24.57
CA LEU A 38 4.37 -12.65 -24.02
C LEU A 38 3.52 -13.89 -24.32
N ASN A 39 2.19 -13.73 -24.45
CA ASN A 39 1.30 -14.82 -24.86
C ASN A 39 1.65 -15.37 -26.26
N GLN A 40 2.13 -14.52 -27.15
CA GLN A 40 2.51 -14.95 -28.50
C GLN A 40 3.88 -15.63 -28.55
N VAL A 41 4.72 -15.39 -27.55
CA VAL A 41 6.09 -15.92 -27.49
C VAL A 41 6.20 -17.17 -26.61
N ALA A 42 5.37 -17.30 -25.58
CA ALA A 42 5.38 -18.43 -24.65
C ALA A 42 4.64 -19.65 -25.24
N ILE A 43 5.37 -20.75 -25.45
CA ILE A 43 4.86 -22.00 -26.03
C ILE A 43 4.17 -22.87 -24.96
N THR A 44 4.52 -22.73 -23.67
CA THR A 44 4.03 -23.55 -22.57
C THR A 44 3.64 -22.67 -21.37
N GLU A 45 2.57 -23.04 -20.61
CA GLU A 45 2.12 -22.38 -19.37
C GLU A 45 1.81 -20.88 -19.49
N SER A 46 1.28 -20.47 -20.64
CA SER A 46 1.06 -19.04 -20.97
C SER A 46 0.19 -18.29 -19.95
N ARG A 47 -0.82 -18.94 -19.35
CA ARG A 47 -1.74 -18.30 -18.40
C ARG A 47 -1.07 -17.95 -17.07
N GLU A 48 -0.25 -18.83 -16.53
CA GLU A 48 0.45 -18.62 -15.26
C GLU A 48 1.45 -17.49 -15.36
N ILE A 49 2.27 -17.53 -16.39
CA ILE A 49 3.27 -16.49 -16.67
C ILE A 49 2.61 -15.15 -16.93
N GLN A 50 1.52 -15.10 -17.70
CA GLN A 50 0.79 -13.86 -17.96
C GLN A 50 0.19 -13.26 -16.70
N THR A 51 -0.46 -14.08 -15.86
CA THR A 51 -1.09 -13.59 -14.64
C THR A 51 -0.04 -13.07 -13.65
N ALA A 52 1.09 -13.76 -13.53
CA ALA A 52 2.20 -13.34 -12.68
C ALA A 52 2.83 -12.03 -13.16
N LEU A 53 3.06 -11.92 -14.48
CA LEU A 53 3.64 -10.72 -15.10
C LEU A 53 2.69 -9.52 -15.10
N LEU A 54 1.38 -9.73 -15.00
CA LEU A 54 0.42 -8.65 -14.82
C LEU A 54 0.28 -8.26 -13.35
N ALA A 55 0.07 -9.22 -12.47
CA ALA A 55 -0.31 -8.96 -11.08
C ALA A 55 0.81 -8.28 -10.29
N ALA A 56 2.05 -8.77 -10.42
CA ALA A 56 3.17 -8.25 -9.63
C ALA A 56 3.56 -6.79 -10.00
N PRO A 57 3.77 -6.43 -11.29
CA PRO A 57 4.09 -5.05 -11.65
C PRO A 57 2.94 -4.08 -11.37
N LEU A 58 1.68 -4.49 -11.62
CA LEU A 58 0.52 -3.64 -11.35
C LEU A 58 0.39 -3.31 -9.87
N ARG A 59 0.62 -4.29 -8.99
CA ARG A 59 0.66 -4.05 -7.54
C ARG A 59 1.76 -3.05 -7.16
N VAL A 60 2.99 -3.29 -7.60
CA VAL A 60 4.13 -2.41 -7.29
C VAL A 60 3.88 -1.00 -7.82
N ALA A 61 3.37 -0.88 -9.04
CA ALA A 61 3.02 0.40 -9.63
C ALA A 61 1.91 1.11 -8.85
N ALA A 62 0.85 0.41 -8.41
CA ALA A 62 -0.22 0.98 -7.60
C ALA A 62 0.32 1.52 -6.26
N VAL A 63 1.17 0.76 -5.57
CA VAL A 63 1.82 1.18 -4.32
C VAL A 63 2.69 2.42 -4.56
N PHE A 64 3.50 2.42 -5.61
CA PHE A 64 4.37 3.55 -5.96
C PHE A 64 3.54 4.80 -6.27
N ILE A 65 2.52 4.69 -7.12
CA ILE A 65 1.66 5.81 -7.53
C ILE A 65 0.93 6.41 -6.33
N VAL A 66 0.35 5.59 -5.45
CA VAL A 66 -0.31 6.08 -4.22
C VAL A 66 0.68 6.79 -3.32
N THR A 67 1.84 6.19 -3.07
CA THR A 67 2.88 6.74 -2.20
C THR A 67 3.33 8.12 -2.69
N VAL A 68 3.70 8.22 -3.97
CA VAL A 68 4.16 9.48 -4.57
C VAL A 68 3.06 10.54 -4.52
N PHE A 69 1.82 10.16 -4.83
CA PHE A 69 0.68 11.08 -4.80
C PHE A 69 0.42 11.63 -3.40
N VAL A 70 0.30 10.76 -2.40
CA VAL A 70 0.04 11.17 -1.02
C VAL A 70 1.15 12.10 -0.51
N ILE A 71 2.41 11.71 -0.72
CA ILE A 71 3.56 12.47 -0.23
C ILE A 71 3.65 13.83 -0.93
N THR A 72 3.55 13.87 -2.26
CA THR A 72 3.70 15.13 -3.01
C THR A 72 2.54 16.08 -2.76
N SER A 73 1.31 15.58 -2.69
CA SER A 73 0.12 16.38 -2.37
C SER A 73 0.22 16.99 -0.98
N MET A 74 0.55 16.18 0.04
CA MET A 74 0.67 16.66 1.42
C MET A 74 1.85 17.61 1.64
N VAL A 75 3.02 17.33 1.06
CA VAL A 75 4.19 18.23 1.18
C VAL A 75 3.90 19.58 0.53
N ARG A 76 3.22 19.60 -0.62
CA ARG A 76 2.79 20.86 -1.26
C ARG A 76 1.86 21.65 -0.33
N GLU A 77 0.87 20.98 0.26
CA GLU A 77 -0.08 21.63 1.17
C GLU A 77 0.61 22.20 2.43
N LEU A 78 1.61 21.49 2.95
CA LEU A 78 2.44 21.97 4.07
C LEU A 78 3.28 23.19 3.64
N SER A 79 3.87 23.16 2.45
CA SER A 79 4.70 24.25 1.92
C SER A 79 3.90 25.52 1.62
N ASP A 80 2.68 25.35 1.13
CA ASP A 80 1.76 26.46 0.81
C ASP A 80 1.03 27.01 2.05
N LYS A 81 1.36 26.49 3.25
CA LYS A 81 0.74 26.86 4.54
C LYS A 81 -0.79 26.66 4.60
N VAL A 82 -1.35 25.91 3.67
CA VAL A 82 -2.78 25.61 3.63
C VAL A 82 -3.20 24.82 4.88
N THR A 83 -2.31 23.95 5.38
CA THR A 83 -2.51 23.20 6.62
C THR A 83 -2.68 24.13 7.82
N GLU A 84 -1.84 25.19 7.94
CA GLU A 84 -1.94 26.17 9.03
C GLU A 84 -3.28 26.93 8.96
N LEU A 85 -3.69 27.32 7.75
CA LEU A 85 -4.96 28.00 7.53
C LEU A 85 -6.16 27.11 7.87
N LEU A 86 -6.13 25.84 7.49
CA LEU A 86 -7.19 24.88 7.79
C LEU A 86 -7.27 24.56 9.29
N LEU A 87 -6.13 24.51 9.98
CA LEU A 87 -6.06 24.25 11.42
C LEU A 87 -6.40 25.49 12.26
N SER A 88 -6.39 26.70 11.69
CA SER A 88 -6.88 27.93 12.35
C SER A 88 -8.43 28.00 12.38
N LEU A 89 -9.11 27.22 11.54
CA LEU A 89 -10.55 27.08 11.60
C LEU A 89 -10.98 26.32 12.86
N PRO A 90 -12.18 26.55 13.43
CA PRO A 90 -12.65 25.85 14.61
C PRO A 90 -13.04 24.38 14.29
N ALA A 91 -12.09 23.62 13.78
CA ALA A 91 -12.22 22.20 13.44
C ALA A 91 -11.23 21.37 14.25
N PRO A 92 -11.63 20.22 14.81
CA PRO A 92 -10.69 19.35 15.52
C PRO A 92 -9.62 18.81 14.56
N ARG A 93 -8.37 18.78 15.00
CA ARG A 93 -7.23 18.27 14.22
C ARG A 93 -7.46 16.84 13.71
N SER A 94 -8.18 16.03 14.47
CA SER A 94 -8.59 14.68 14.07
C SER A 94 -9.50 14.68 12.83
N ALA A 95 -10.44 15.62 12.72
CA ALA A 95 -11.32 15.71 11.55
C ALA A 95 -10.54 16.07 10.28
N TYR A 96 -9.50 16.89 10.39
CA TYR A 96 -8.57 17.17 9.29
C TYR A 96 -7.84 15.89 8.86
N PHE A 97 -7.22 15.18 9.81
CA PHE A 97 -6.48 13.95 9.51
C PHE A 97 -7.37 12.89 8.86
N PHE A 98 -8.51 12.57 9.47
CA PHE A 98 -9.43 11.56 8.91
C PHE A 98 -10.07 12.00 7.58
N GLY A 99 -10.28 13.30 7.38
CA GLY A 99 -10.74 13.84 6.10
C GLY A 99 -9.71 13.62 4.98
N LYS A 100 -8.44 13.85 5.28
CA LYS A 100 -7.32 13.59 4.36
C LYS A 100 -7.15 12.10 4.11
N PHE A 101 -7.12 11.31 5.16
CA PHE A 101 -7.00 9.86 5.03
C PHE A 101 -8.14 9.27 4.19
N ALA A 102 -9.39 9.67 4.44
CA ALA A 102 -10.54 9.21 3.67
C ALA A 102 -10.44 9.57 2.18
N GLY A 103 -9.97 10.78 1.86
CA GLY A 103 -9.76 11.19 0.47
C GLY A 103 -8.71 10.34 -0.24
N TYR A 104 -7.57 10.13 0.38
CA TYR A 104 -6.51 9.28 -0.19
C TYR A 104 -6.91 7.81 -0.22
N ALA A 105 -7.69 7.33 0.74
CA ALA A 105 -8.23 5.96 0.74
C ALA A 105 -9.17 5.71 -0.45
N ILE A 106 -9.99 6.70 -0.84
CA ILE A 106 -10.82 6.60 -2.05
C ILE A 106 -9.94 6.52 -3.31
N VAL A 107 -8.88 7.32 -3.40
CA VAL A 107 -7.94 7.24 -4.52
C VAL A 107 -7.25 5.87 -4.56
N ALA A 108 -6.81 5.34 -3.42
CA ALA A 108 -6.22 4.02 -3.30
C ALA A 108 -7.20 2.92 -3.76
N LEU A 109 -8.48 3.02 -3.38
CA LEU A 109 -9.54 2.12 -3.83
C LEU A 109 -9.70 2.15 -5.36
N ILE A 110 -9.76 3.34 -5.95
CA ILE A 110 -9.87 3.49 -7.41
C ILE A 110 -8.66 2.85 -8.12
N LEU A 111 -7.45 3.07 -7.61
CA LEU A 111 -6.23 2.48 -8.18
C LEU A 111 -6.21 0.95 -8.05
N ALA A 112 -6.66 0.40 -6.93
CA ALA A 112 -6.78 -1.05 -6.75
C ALA A 112 -7.76 -1.66 -7.76
N LEU A 113 -8.94 -1.05 -7.93
CA LEU A 113 -9.94 -1.49 -8.91
C LEU A 113 -9.42 -1.38 -10.34
N LEU A 114 -8.74 -0.28 -10.68
CA LEU A 114 -8.14 -0.08 -12.00
C LEU A 114 -7.07 -1.14 -12.29
N SER A 115 -6.25 -1.50 -11.30
CA SER A 115 -5.23 -2.54 -11.42
C SER A 115 -5.84 -3.95 -11.56
N ALA A 116 -7.04 -4.19 -11.04
CA ALA A 116 -7.74 -5.46 -11.17
C ALA A 116 -8.37 -5.66 -12.57
N LEU A 117 -8.68 -4.59 -13.31
CA LEU A 117 -9.37 -4.68 -14.60
C LEU A 117 -8.71 -5.63 -15.60
N PRO A 118 -7.39 -5.52 -15.90
CA PRO A 118 -6.77 -6.42 -16.87
C PRO A 118 -6.73 -7.87 -16.40
N LEU A 119 -6.71 -8.11 -15.08
CA LEU A 119 -6.68 -9.46 -14.50
C LEU A 119 -8.02 -10.21 -14.65
N VAL A 120 -9.13 -9.51 -14.87
CA VAL A 120 -10.46 -10.12 -15.10
C VAL A 120 -10.43 -11.12 -16.25
N LEU A 121 -9.60 -10.88 -17.28
CA LEU A 121 -9.52 -11.72 -18.48
C LEU A 121 -8.74 -13.03 -18.26
N PHE A 122 -7.86 -13.07 -17.27
CA PHE A 122 -6.91 -14.17 -17.08
C PHE A 122 -7.11 -14.94 -15.77
N ALA A 123 -7.61 -14.27 -14.74
CA ALA A 123 -7.68 -14.80 -13.39
C ALA A 123 -8.99 -15.54 -13.08
N ASN A 124 -8.93 -16.44 -12.08
CA ASN A 124 -10.12 -17.03 -11.49
C ASN A 124 -10.94 -15.96 -10.74
N PRO A 125 -12.27 -15.84 -10.93
CA PRO A 125 -13.09 -14.80 -10.30
C PRO A 125 -12.97 -14.74 -8.76
N ARG A 126 -12.92 -15.88 -8.09
CA ARG A 126 -12.77 -15.94 -6.61
C ARG A 126 -11.39 -15.44 -6.17
N GLY A 127 -10.34 -15.86 -6.86
CA GLY A 127 -8.98 -15.39 -6.60
C GLY A 127 -8.80 -13.92 -6.88
N LEU A 128 -9.43 -13.41 -7.94
CA LEU A 128 -9.41 -11.98 -8.29
C LEU A 128 -10.04 -11.10 -7.20
N VAL A 129 -11.19 -11.51 -6.67
CA VAL A 129 -11.86 -10.77 -5.56
C VAL A 129 -10.96 -10.74 -4.33
N LEU A 130 -10.36 -11.88 -3.95
CA LEU A 130 -9.45 -11.96 -2.81
C LEU A 130 -8.20 -11.10 -3.01
N TRP A 131 -7.59 -11.18 -4.20
CA TRP A 131 -6.41 -10.40 -4.57
C TRP A 131 -6.71 -8.90 -4.54
N THR A 132 -7.83 -8.47 -5.11
CA THR A 132 -8.26 -7.07 -5.14
C THR A 132 -8.54 -6.54 -3.73
N ALA A 133 -9.26 -7.31 -2.90
CA ALA A 133 -9.52 -6.96 -1.51
C ALA A 133 -8.22 -6.82 -0.71
N SER A 134 -7.29 -7.75 -0.90
CA SER A 134 -5.96 -7.70 -0.27
C SER A 134 -5.13 -6.50 -0.76
N LEU A 135 -5.19 -6.16 -2.06
CA LEU A 135 -4.52 -4.98 -2.61
C LEU A 135 -5.09 -3.68 -2.01
N ILE A 136 -6.41 -3.60 -1.82
CA ILE A 136 -7.03 -2.46 -1.14
C ILE A 136 -6.47 -2.32 0.28
N CYS A 137 -6.39 -3.40 1.04
CA CYS A 137 -5.82 -3.42 2.39
C CYS A 137 -4.36 -2.95 2.41
N GLU A 138 -3.55 -3.46 1.48
CA GLU A 138 -2.14 -3.09 1.31
C GLU A 138 -2.01 -1.59 1.00
N LEU A 139 -2.78 -1.06 0.05
CA LEU A 139 -2.76 0.36 -0.32
C LEU A 139 -3.25 1.27 0.80
N LEU A 140 -4.22 0.84 1.61
CA LEU A 140 -4.68 1.60 2.78
C LEU A 140 -3.58 1.73 3.84
N MET A 141 -2.84 0.65 4.12
CA MET A 141 -1.70 0.70 5.06
C MET A 141 -0.58 1.61 4.53
N VAL A 142 -0.25 1.49 3.25
CA VAL A 142 0.76 2.37 2.60
C VAL A 142 0.31 3.83 2.63
N THR A 143 -0.97 4.10 2.39
CA THR A 143 -1.55 5.47 2.48
C THR A 143 -1.41 6.04 3.89
N ALA A 144 -1.77 5.26 4.92
CA ALA A 144 -1.63 5.68 6.31
C ALA A 144 -0.17 5.95 6.68
N MET A 145 0.75 5.06 6.27
CA MET A 145 2.18 5.21 6.49
C MET A 145 2.75 6.43 5.75
N SER A 146 2.31 6.70 4.52
CA SER A 146 2.70 7.88 3.75
C SER A 146 2.29 9.18 4.45
N LEU A 147 1.06 9.25 4.97
CA LEU A 147 0.57 10.38 5.75
C LEU A 147 1.38 10.57 7.03
N PHE A 148 1.64 9.50 7.77
CA PHE A 148 2.47 9.55 8.97
C PHE A 148 3.88 10.08 8.67
N CYS A 149 4.55 9.52 7.64
CA CYS A 149 5.90 9.95 7.29
C CYS A 149 5.96 11.42 6.84
N VAL A 150 4.98 11.91 6.08
CA VAL A 150 4.95 13.33 5.68
C VAL A 150 4.71 14.23 6.88
N LEU A 151 3.83 13.85 7.78
CA LEU A 151 3.60 14.62 9.00
C LEU A 151 4.86 14.68 9.88
N SER A 152 5.67 13.62 9.91
CA SER A 152 6.92 13.58 10.68
C SER A 152 8.05 14.36 10.00
N PHE A 153 8.31 14.11 8.73
CA PHE A 153 9.49 14.65 8.01
C PHE A 153 9.26 15.99 7.28
N ALA A 154 8.02 16.27 6.88
CA ALA A 154 7.62 17.46 6.11
C ALA A 154 8.40 17.67 4.79
N GLN A 155 9.07 16.64 4.27
CA GLN A 155 9.88 16.66 3.05
C GLN A 155 9.61 15.42 2.21
N VAL A 156 9.66 15.55 0.87
CA VAL A 156 9.33 14.46 -0.06
C VAL A 156 10.31 13.30 0.04
N VAL A 157 11.62 13.59 -0.03
CA VAL A 157 12.65 12.54 -0.14
C VAL A 157 12.71 11.64 1.09
N PRO A 158 12.85 12.16 2.33
CA PRO A 158 12.91 11.31 3.51
C PRO A 158 11.58 10.58 3.78
N ALA A 159 10.43 11.21 3.51
CA ALA A 159 9.14 10.57 3.64
C ALA A 159 9.01 9.38 2.68
N PHE A 160 9.39 9.58 1.40
CA PHE A 160 9.37 8.50 0.40
C PHE A 160 10.34 7.37 0.76
N ALA A 161 11.56 7.68 1.18
CA ALA A 161 12.54 6.68 1.59
C ALA A 161 12.04 5.83 2.79
N ALA A 162 11.39 6.47 3.77
CA ALA A 162 10.83 5.79 4.93
C ALA A 162 9.67 4.85 4.54
N VAL A 163 8.75 5.31 3.68
CA VAL A 163 7.63 4.48 3.19
C VAL A 163 8.13 3.34 2.33
N ALA A 164 9.09 3.59 1.42
CA ALA A 164 9.69 2.55 0.60
C ALA A 164 10.42 1.50 1.44
N GLY A 165 11.19 1.94 2.44
CA GLY A 165 11.86 1.06 3.40
C GLY A 165 10.86 0.21 4.18
N PHE A 166 9.80 0.82 4.72
CA PHE A 166 8.72 0.10 5.40
C PHE A 166 8.07 -0.95 4.47
N TYR A 167 7.73 -0.58 3.25
CA TYR A 167 7.09 -1.50 2.29
C TYR A 167 8.00 -2.66 1.90
N LEU A 168 9.26 -2.38 1.54
CA LEU A 168 10.22 -3.40 1.14
C LEU A 168 10.57 -4.35 2.29
N LEU A 169 10.80 -3.83 3.50
CA LEU A 169 11.04 -4.64 4.69
C LEU A 169 9.84 -5.54 5.00
N SER A 170 8.64 -4.98 5.04
CA SER A 170 7.41 -5.73 5.30
C SER A 170 7.15 -6.82 4.24
N ARG A 171 7.57 -6.58 3.00
CA ARG A 171 7.39 -7.54 1.90
C ARG A 171 8.47 -8.63 1.86
N SER A 172 9.67 -8.36 2.36
CA SER A 172 10.78 -9.33 2.39
C SER A 172 10.83 -10.15 3.68
N MET A 173 9.94 -9.90 4.63
CA MET A 173 10.02 -10.46 5.98
C MET A 173 9.95 -11.99 6.01
N ALA A 174 9.09 -12.63 5.21
CA ALA A 174 9.06 -14.10 5.12
C ALA A 174 10.38 -14.68 4.62
N ALA A 175 10.98 -14.07 3.59
CA ALA A 175 12.27 -14.51 3.09
C ALA A 175 13.37 -14.38 4.15
N MET A 176 13.37 -13.29 4.91
CA MET A 176 14.31 -13.08 6.01
C MET A 176 14.11 -14.11 7.14
N GLN A 177 12.87 -14.45 7.49
CA GLN A 177 12.57 -15.47 8.49
C GLN A 177 13.02 -16.88 8.05
N ILE A 178 12.83 -17.23 6.77
CA ILE A 178 13.28 -18.51 6.23
C ILE A 178 14.81 -18.59 6.30
N ILE A 179 15.52 -17.54 5.91
CA ILE A 179 16.99 -17.48 5.97
C ILE A 179 17.49 -17.58 7.42
N ALA A 180 16.88 -16.82 8.33
CA ALA A 180 17.23 -16.85 9.76
C ALA A 180 16.93 -18.22 10.39
N GLY A 181 15.84 -18.91 9.95
CA GLY A 181 15.49 -20.25 10.41
C GLY A 181 16.37 -21.36 9.86
N ALA A 182 16.86 -21.22 8.62
CA ALA A 182 17.75 -22.22 7.99
C ALA A 182 19.13 -22.31 8.67
N ALA A 183 19.60 -21.24 9.31
CA ALA A 183 20.85 -21.20 10.06
C ALA A 183 20.82 -21.99 11.41
N LEU A 184 19.66 -22.56 11.76
CA LEU A 184 19.43 -23.16 13.10
C LEU A 184 19.85 -24.65 13.21
N GLN A 185 20.52 -25.26 12.22
CA GLN A 185 20.98 -26.66 12.34
C GLN A 185 22.10 -26.83 13.38
N ASP A 186 22.95 -25.75 13.60
CA ASP A 186 23.89 -25.67 14.74
C ASP A 186 24.02 -24.17 15.15
N PRO A 187 23.11 -23.65 15.98
CA PRO A 187 23.00 -22.22 16.21
C PRO A 187 24.16 -21.67 17.02
N THR A 188 25.00 -20.85 16.40
CA THR A 188 25.98 -20.02 17.09
C THR A 188 25.27 -18.91 17.88
N LEU A 189 25.98 -18.25 18.82
CA LEU A 189 25.42 -17.10 19.54
C LEU A 189 24.99 -15.99 18.58
N THR A 190 25.71 -15.82 17.48
CA THR A 190 25.40 -14.84 16.42
C THR A 190 24.08 -15.18 15.72
N ASP A 191 23.83 -16.45 15.41
CA ASP A 191 22.59 -16.88 14.72
C ASP A 191 21.36 -16.68 15.61
N ARG A 192 21.50 -16.92 16.92
CA ARG A 192 20.44 -16.63 17.89
C ARG A 192 20.14 -15.13 17.99
N ALA A 193 21.14 -14.29 17.99
CA ALA A 193 20.97 -12.85 18.02
C ALA A 193 20.29 -12.35 16.72
N VAL A 194 20.70 -12.82 15.56
CA VAL A 194 20.08 -12.48 14.27
C VAL A 194 18.64 -12.94 14.22
N SER A 195 18.33 -14.17 14.60
CA SER A 195 16.96 -14.70 14.60
C SER A 195 16.05 -13.94 15.58
N ALA A 196 16.56 -13.52 16.75
CA ALA A 196 15.83 -12.71 17.70
C ALA A 196 15.53 -11.31 17.15
N ILE A 197 16.51 -10.66 16.49
CA ILE A 197 16.32 -9.35 15.86
C ILE A 197 15.29 -9.44 14.72
N VAL A 198 15.42 -10.43 13.83
CA VAL A 198 14.47 -10.66 12.74
C VAL A 198 13.06 -10.94 13.28
N GLY A 199 12.96 -11.73 14.36
CA GLY A 199 11.69 -12.00 15.02
C GLY A 199 11.05 -10.74 15.63
N LEU A 200 11.86 -9.86 16.21
CA LEU A 200 11.39 -8.59 16.79
C LEU A 200 10.92 -7.62 15.70
N ILE A 201 11.64 -7.53 14.58
CA ILE A 201 11.26 -6.74 13.41
C ILE A 201 9.96 -7.30 12.81
N ALA A 202 9.83 -8.62 12.70
CA ALA A 202 8.64 -9.29 12.20
C ALA A 202 7.39 -9.05 13.07
N LEU A 203 7.57 -8.85 14.38
CA LEU A 203 6.47 -8.47 15.27
C LEU A 203 6.00 -7.03 15.05
N LEU A 204 6.93 -6.14 14.67
CA LEU A 204 6.65 -4.72 14.49
C LEU A 204 6.08 -4.38 13.10
N LEU A 205 6.42 -5.16 12.07
CA LEU A 205 6.04 -4.92 10.69
C LEU A 205 4.86 -5.80 10.26
N PRO A 206 3.92 -5.29 9.43
CA PRO A 206 2.88 -6.12 8.85
C PRO A 206 3.47 -7.16 7.90
N ALA A 207 2.96 -8.39 7.92
CA ALA A 207 3.35 -9.46 7.00
C ALA A 207 2.70 -9.22 5.61
N LEU A 208 3.26 -8.27 4.83
CA LEU A 208 2.75 -7.95 3.49
C LEU A 208 3.04 -9.05 2.46
N ASP A 209 3.99 -9.93 2.73
CA ASP A 209 4.30 -11.11 1.92
C ASP A 209 3.12 -12.08 1.81
N GLY A 210 2.33 -12.21 2.88
CA GLY A 210 1.08 -12.98 2.89
C GLY A 210 -0.08 -12.32 2.14
N MET A 211 0.05 -11.04 1.74
CA MET A 211 -0.99 -10.30 1.01
C MET A 211 -0.74 -10.32 -0.50
N THR A 212 -1.82 -10.15 -1.28
CA THR A 212 -1.76 -10.01 -2.74
C THR A 212 -0.89 -11.06 -3.43
N GLN A 213 -1.05 -12.33 -3.04
CA GLN A 213 -0.31 -13.43 -3.64
C GLN A 213 -0.85 -13.73 -5.05
N THR A 214 0.07 -13.90 -5.99
CA THR A 214 -0.26 -14.17 -7.40
C THR A 214 -0.85 -15.57 -7.59
N THR A 215 -0.48 -16.51 -6.71
CA THR A 215 -0.98 -17.88 -6.70
C THR A 215 -2.50 -17.97 -6.55
N TRP A 216 -3.13 -17.01 -5.85
CA TRP A 216 -4.59 -16.97 -5.70
C TRP A 216 -5.34 -16.73 -7.01
N LEU A 217 -4.68 -16.11 -7.98
CA LEU A 217 -5.28 -15.83 -9.29
C LEU A 217 -5.31 -17.08 -10.19
N LEU A 218 -4.44 -18.05 -9.94
CA LEU A 218 -4.23 -19.25 -10.75
C LEU A 218 -4.91 -20.46 -10.16
N GLU A 219 -4.68 -20.69 -8.86
CA GLU A 219 -5.18 -21.82 -8.12
C GLU A 219 -6.53 -21.53 -7.44
N SER A 220 -7.06 -22.53 -6.75
CA SER A 220 -8.24 -22.34 -5.92
C SER A 220 -7.93 -21.32 -4.84
N ALA A 221 -8.71 -20.23 -4.80
CA ALA A 221 -8.56 -19.18 -3.79
C ALA A 221 -8.60 -19.79 -2.37
N PRO A 222 -7.70 -19.38 -1.47
CA PRO A 222 -7.73 -19.84 -0.09
C PRO A 222 -9.07 -19.48 0.55
N GLY A 223 -9.44 -20.22 1.61
CA GLY A 223 -10.73 -20.07 2.27
C GLY A 223 -10.98 -18.66 2.85
N THR A 224 -12.21 -18.40 3.24
CA THR A 224 -12.64 -17.12 3.85
C THR A 224 -11.86 -16.72 5.11
N SER A 225 -11.22 -17.68 5.79
CA SER A 225 -10.32 -17.45 6.93
C SER A 225 -9.14 -16.54 6.58
N THR A 226 -8.60 -16.65 5.36
CA THR A 226 -7.48 -15.82 4.90
C THR A 226 -7.88 -14.35 4.76
N LEU A 227 -9.09 -14.08 4.22
CA LEU A 227 -9.63 -12.70 4.19
C LEU A 227 -9.79 -12.12 5.60
N GLY A 228 -10.31 -12.92 6.54
CA GLY A 228 -10.45 -12.49 7.93
C GLY A 228 -9.12 -12.12 8.58
N ALA A 229 -8.07 -12.90 8.34
CA ALA A 229 -6.72 -12.62 8.84
C ALA A 229 -6.15 -11.34 8.22
N ILE A 230 -6.29 -11.15 6.90
CA ILE A 230 -5.83 -9.94 6.20
C ILE A 230 -6.54 -8.69 6.73
N LEU A 231 -7.86 -8.73 6.85
CA LEU A 231 -8.65 -7.61 7.38
C LEU A 231 -8.30 -7.29 8.83
N GLY A 232 -8.15 -8.33 9.68
CA GLY A 232 -7.75 -8.17 11.07
C GLY A 232 -6.38 -7.52 11.21
N GLN A 233 -5.39 -8.02 10.47
CA GLN A 233 -4.04 -7.44 10.43
C GLN A 233 -4.08 -5.98 9.93
N THR A 234 -4.78 -5.71 8.83
CA THR A 234 -4.92 -4.35 8.29
C THR A 234 -5.54 -3.40 9.30
N ALA A 235 -6.60 -3.82 10.00
CA ALA A 235 -7.26 -2.97 11.00
C ALA A 235 -6.32 -2.63 12.15
N ILE A 236 -5.56 -3.59 12.67
CA ILE A 236 -4.59 -3.38 13.76
C ILE A 236 -3.53 -2.35 13.33
N TYR A 237 -2.90 -2.56 12.15
CA TYR A 237 -1.85 -1.66 11.68
C TYR A 237 -2.38 -0.28 11.29
N LEU A 238 -3.58 -0.17 10.71
CA LEU A 238 -4.22 1.12 10.46
C LEU A 238 -4.44 1.90 11.76
N VAL A 239 -4.96 1.25 12.80
CA VAL A 239 -5.17 1.90 14.11
C VAL A 239 -3.82 2.37 14.69
N LEU A 240 -2.79 1.53 14.65
CA LEU A 240 -1.45 1.87 15.15
C LEU A 240 -0.85 3.07 14.39
N ILE A 241 -0.84 3.03 13.05
CA ILE A 241 -0.24 4.08 12.23
C ILE A 241 -1.06 5.38 12.33
N CYS A 242 -2.39 5.31 12.31
CA CYS A 242 -3.24 6.49 12.46
C CYS A 242 -3.11 7.12 13.84
N THR A 243 -2.99 6.35 14.92
CA THR A 243 -2.76 6.89 16.26
C THR A 243 -1.39 7.56 16.37
N ALA A 244 -0.34 6.96 15.80
CA ALA A 244 0.99 7.56 15.75
C ALA A 244 0.99 8.87 14.94
N ALA A 245 0.32 8.89 13.79
CA ALA A 245 0.19 10.09 12.96
C ALA A 245 -0.59 11.22 13.65
N LEU A 246 -1.68 10.87 14.34
CA LEU A 246 -2.44 11.83 15.14
C LEU A 246 -1.61 12.38 16.31
N PHE A 247 -0.87 11.53 17.02
CA PHE A 247 0.01 11.96 18.09
C PHE A 247 1.04 12.97 17.60
N ASP A 248 1.67 12.71 16.44
CA ASP A 248 2.64 13.62 15.83
C ASP A 248 1.98 14.95 15.39
N LEU A 249 0.77 14.89 14.81
CA LEU A 249 -0.01 16.07 14.44
C LEU A 249 -0.41 16.94 15.64
N TYR A 250 -0.73 16.33 16.79
CA TYR A 250 -1.07 17.07 18.02
C TYR A 250 0.18 17.71 18.68
N ARG A 251 1.34 17.07 18.53
CA ARG A 251 2.61 17.56 19.10
C ARG A 251 3.21 18.72 18.28
N LYS A 252 2.94 18.77 16.97
CA LYS A 252 3.41 19.89 16.13
C LYS A 252 2.65 21.18 16.49
N ASN A 253 3.42 22.21 16.84
CA ASN A 253 2.95 23.58 16.90
C ASN A 253 3.06 24.16 15.47
N PHE A 254 1.91 24.39 14.84
CA PHE A 254 1.80 25.12 13.59
C PHE A 254 1.59 26.59 13.84
#